data_a1fd563491d2a4d35e4d077467ce7ac2
#
_entry.id   a1fd563491d2a4d35e4d077467ce7ac2
#
_cell.length_a   1.000
_cell.length_b   1.000
_cell.length_c   1.000
_cell.angle_alpha   90.00
_cell.angle_beta   90.00
_cell.angle_gamma   90.00
#
_symmetry.space_group_name_H-M   'P 1'
#
loop_
_entity.id
_entity.type
_entity.pdbx_description
1 polymer ?
#
loop_
_entity_poly.entity_id
_entity_poly.type
_entity_poly.pdbx_seq_one_letter_code
_entity_poly.pdbx_strand_id
1 'polypeptide(L)'
;MKTSKGFTLIEILVVVAIVGILGAMSGLAINQASERRYPAEAERLLFWLQQIAQRSSLEGAAYGVVATFDQEVERVINLQPVVYYRNRWIAVVSPESYAIHDEAQISWSMEINEAGQFMPQSQSRRADFDKEGELEEQDDEFLLPEIAFLPDGYIEPQGEILLSFRSYGRSFSYQWDDTTSMMIMQVNSREK
;
A
#
# COMPACT_ATOMS: atom_id res chain seq x y z
N MET A 1 -37.40 -33.42 49.53
CA MET A 1 -38.00 -32.33 48.73
C MET A 1 -36.92 -31.34 48.38
N LYS A 2 -36.54 -31.18 47.08
CA LYS A 2 -35.61 -30.19 46.64
C LYS A 2 -36.35 -28.87 46.46
N THR A 3 -36.08 -27.88 47.30
CA THR A 3 -36.59 -26.53 47.15
C THR A 3 -35.89 -25.87 45.97
N SER A 4 -36.59 -25.68 44.83
CA SER A 4 -36.11 -24.85 43.74
C SER A 4 -36.19 -23.40 44.15
N LYS A 5 -35.06 -22.73 44.31
CA LYS A 5 -34.97 -21.29 44.54
C LYS A 5 -35.21 -20.61 43.18
N GLY A 6 -36.26 -19.83 43.04
CA GLY A 6 -36.50 -18.99 41.88
C GLY A 6 -35.63 -17.74 41.91
N PHE A 7 -35.27 -17.20 40.74
CA PHE A 7 -34.52 -15.94 40.61
C PHE A 7 -35.42 -14.77 41.09
N THR A 8 -34.81 -13.84 41.79
CA THR A 8 -35.49 -12.61 42.18
C THR A 8 -35.45 -11.59 41.05
N LEU A 9 -36.46 -10.71 40.98
CA LEU A 9 -36.55 -9.68 39.96
C LEU A 9 -35.33 -8.74 40.01
N ILE A 10 -34.83 -8.45 41.20
CA ILE A 10 -33.61 -7.62 41.38
C ILE A 10 -32.38 -8.28 40.84
N GLU A 11 -32.24 -9.60 40.95
CA GLU A 11 -31.09 -10.33 40.44
C GLU A 11 -31.00 -10.28 38.92
N ILE A 12 -32.13 -10.41 38.24
CA ILE A 12 -32.21 -10.25 36.77
C ILE A 12 -31.89 -8.80 36.37
N LEU A 13 -32.39 -7.81 37.12
CA LEU A 13 -32.12 -6.42 36.84
C LEU A 13 -30.64 -6.07 36.96
N VAL A 14 -29.95 -6.60 37.97
CA VAL A 14 -28.53 -6.40 38.18
C VAL A 14 -27.72 -7.08 37.07
N VAL A 15 -28.08 -8.30 36.66
CA VAL A 15 -27.42 -9.00 35.56
C VAL A 15 -27.53 -8.25 34.23
N VAL A 16 -28.73 -7.76 33.89
CA VAL A 16 -28.96 -6.96 32.69
C VAL A 16 -28.17 -5.65 32.72
N ALA A 17 -28.10 -4.99 33.89
CA ALA A 17 -27.29 -3.77 34.05
C ALA A 17 -25.79 -4.04 33.82
N ILE A 18 -25.25 -5.13 34.40
CA ILE A 18 -23.83 -5.52 34.21
C ILE A 18 -23.56 -5.85 32.73
N VAL A 19 -24.41 -6.65 32.10
CA VAL A 19 -24.26 -7.01 30.67
C VAL A 19 -24.34 -5.75 29.79
N GLY A 20 -25.24 -4.80 30.11
CA GLY A 20 -25.35 -3.54 29.40
C GLY A 20 -24.07 -2.69 29.50
N ILE A 21 -23.49 -2.59 30.69
CA ILE A 21 -22.22 -1.86 30.90
C ILE A 21 -21.07 -2.52 30.16
N LEU A 22 -20.94 -3.84 30.26
CA LEU A 22 -19.88 -4.60 29.57
C LEU A 22 -20.02 -4.48 28.04
N GLY A 23 -21.24 -4.51 27.49
CA GLY A 23 -21.52 -4.30 26.08
C GLY A 23 -21.11 -2.91 25.60
N ALA A 24 -21.43 -1.87 26.38
CA ALA A 24 -21.03 -0.49 26.06
C ALA A 24 -19.51 -0.30 26.06
N MET A 25 -18.80 -0.88 27.01
CA MET A 25 -17.33 -0.80 27.10
C MET A 25 -16.64 -1.53 25.94
N SER A 26 -17.20 -2.65 25.48
CA SER A 26 -16.66 -3.40 24.36
C SER A 26 -16.70 -2.61 23.04
N GLY A 27 -17.76 -1.84 22.79
CA GLY A 27 -17.88 -0.99 21.61
C GLY A 27 -16.84 0.13 21.56
N LEU A 28 -16.49 0.71 22.70
CA LEU A 28 -15.45 1.75 22.79
C LEU A 28 -14.05 1.18 22.54
N ALA A 29 -13.77 -0.02 23.03
CA ALA A 29 -12.46 -0.67 22.85
C ALA A 29 -12.16 -0.99 21.37
N ILE A 30 -13.17 -1.42 20.61
CA ILE A 30 -13.02 -1.73 19.18
C ILE A 30 -12.71 -0.47 18.37
N ASN A 31 -13.40 0.64 18.63
CA ASN A 31 -13.14 1.90 17.93
C ASN A 31 -11.72 2.44 18.21
N GLN A 32 -11.25 2.33 19.46
CA GLN A 32 -9.89 2.77 19.80
C GLN A 32 -8.79 1.91 19.16
N ALA A 33 -9.04 0.62 18.96
CA ALA A 33 -8.10 -0.27 18.28
C ALA A 33 -7.95 0.09 16.80
N SER A 34 -9.05 0.39 16.12
CA SER A 34 -9.06 0.83 14.71
C SER A 34 -8.36 2.18 14.52
N GLU A 35 -8.60 3.13 15.41
CA GLU A 35 -8.00 4.47 15.39
C GLU A 35 -6.46 4.45 15.48
N ARG A 36 -5.87 3.41 16.06
CA ARG A 36 -4.42 3.25 16.16
C ARG A 36 -3.83 2.38 15.06
N ARG A 37 -4.58 1.41 14.58
CA ARG A 37 -4.12 0.43 13.60
C ARG A 37 -3.87 1.04 12.22
N TYR A 38 -4.80 1.83 11.70
CA TYR A 38 -4.70 2.38 10.35
C TYR A 38 -3.58 3.42 10.19
N PRO A 39 -3.37 4.36 11.14
CA PRO A 39 -2.19 5.23 11.08
C PRO A 39 -0.86 4.45 11.12
N ALA A 40 -0.77 3.41 11.95
CA ALA A 40 0.44 2.58 12.02
C ALA A 40 0.71 1.83 10.71
N GLU A 41 -0.34 1.37 10.03
CA GLU A 41 -0.20 0.75 8.70
C GLU A 41 0.23 1.77 7.65
N ALA A 42 -0.30 2.98 7.70
CA ALA A 42 0.10 4.07 6.82
C ALA A 42 1.57 4.48 7.05
N GLU A 43 2.03 4.55 8.29
CA GLU A 43 3.43 4.80 8.62
C GLU A 43 4.35 3.68 8.13
N ARG A 44 3.93 2.41 8.22
CA ARG A 44 4.69 1.28 7.68
C ARG A 44 4.90 1.38 6.18
N LEU A 45 3.85 1.76 5.42
CA LEU A 45 3.96 2.00 3.99
C LEU A 45 4.92 3.16 3.70
N LEU A 46 4.83 4.27 4.45
CA LEU A 46 5.77 5.39 4.33
C LEU A 46 7.21 4.93 4.48
N PHE A 47 7.53 4.21 5.55
CA PHE A 47 8.89 3.71 5.81
C PHE A 47 9.38 2.77 4.71
N TRP A 48 8.50 1.92 4.20
CA TRP A 48 8.82 1.03 3.10
C TRP A 48 9.14 1.78 1.81
N LEU A 49 8.34 2.80 1.45
CA LEU A 49 8.62 3.67 0.30
C LEU A 49 9.93 4.44 0.46
N GLN A 50 10.17 5.00 1.65
CA GLN A 50 11.42 5.69 1.97
C GLN A 50 12.63 4.76 1.88
N GLN A 51 12.49 3.51 2.27
CA GLN A 51 13.56 2.51 2.17
C GLN A 51 13.94 2.25 0.71
N ILE A 52 12.97 2.20 -0.21
CA ILE A 52 13.22 2.04 -1.64
C ILE A 52 13.92 3.27 -2.20
N ALA A 53 13.43 4.46 -1.88
CA ALA A 53 14.02 5.74 -2.30
C ALA A 53 15.48 5.88 -1.83
N GLN A 54 15.74 5.57 -0.56
CA GLN A 54 17.07 5.59 0.01
C GLN A 54 18.02 4.60 -0.69
N ARG A 55 17.51 3.43 -1.03
CA ARG A 55 18.29 2.43 -1.77
C ARG A 55 18.69 2.92 -3.16
N SER A 56 17.78 3.58 -3.87
CA SER A 56 18.08 4.19 -5.17
C SER A 56 19.28 5.13 -5.08
N SER A 57 19.28 6.03 -4.10
CA SER A 57 20.38 6.98 -3.90
C SER A 57 21.69 6.30 -3.47
N LEU A 58 21.62 5.25 -2.63
CA LEU A 58 22.81 4.57 -2.13
C LEU A 58 23.46 3.66 -3.19
N GLU A 59 22.68 2.98 -3.98
CA GLU A 59 23.16 2.02 -4.99
C GLU A 59 23.41 2.68 -6.35
N GLY A 60 22.97 3.92 -6.55
CA GLY A 60 23.12 4.64 -7.80
C GLY A 60 22.30 4.04 -8.94
N ALA A 61 21.20 3.37 -8.64
CA ALA A 61 20.34 2.70 -9.60
C ALA A 61 18.88 3.17 -9.42
N ALA A 62 18.10 3.23 -10.49
CA ALA A 62 16.69 3.53 -10.37
C ALA A 62 15.96 2.34 -9.75
N TYR A 63 15.19 2.61 -8.71
CA TYR A 63 14.30 1.64 -8.05
C TYR A 63 12.86 2.02 -8.30
N GLY A 64 11.98 1.04 -8.47
CA GLY A 64 10.57 1.27 -8.72
C GLY A 64 9.66 0.41 -7.87
N VAL A 65 8.38 0.70 -7.94
CA VAL A 65 7.31 -0.04 -7.27
C VAL A 65 6.31 -0.50 -8.32
N VAL A 66 6.09 -1.79 -8.42
CA VAL A 66 5.07 -2.41 -9.25
C VAL A 66 3.90 -2.83 -8.38
N ALA A 67 2.70 -2.45 -8.78
CA ALA A 67 1.48 -2.86 -8.10
C ALA A 67 0.92 -4.15 -8.71
N THR A 68 0.63 -5.14 -7.86
CA THR A 68 -0.09 -6.35 -8.26
C THR A 68 -1.56 -6.18 -7.95
N PHE A 69 -2.40 -6.38 -8.95
CA PHE A 69 -3.85 -6.24 -8.84
C PHE A 69 -4.52 -7.61 -8.69
N ASP A 70 -5.51 -7.67 -7.82
CA ASP A 70 -6.47 -8.77 -7.81
C ASP A 70 -7.57 -8.46 -8.84
N GLN A 71 -7.69 -9.31 -9.86
CA GLN A 71 -8.63 -9.12 -10.95
C GLN A 71 -10.10 -9.34 -10.55
N GLU A 72 -10.34 -10.11 -9.47
CA GLU A 72 -11.71 -10.36 -9.00
C GLU A 72 -12.28 -9.17 -8.19
N VAL A 73 -11.42 -8.45 -7.49
CA VAL A 73 -11.79 -7.37 -6.57
C VAL A 73 -11.37 -6.00 -7.08
N GLU A 74 -10.66 -5.94 -8.20
CA GLU A 74 -10.11 -4.72 -8.84
C GLU A 74 -9.35 -3.83 -7.84
N ARG A 75 -8.50 -4.43 -7.01
CA ARG A 75 -7.71 -3.71 -6.01
C ARG A 75 -6.25 -4.12 -6.03
N VAL A 76 -5.39 -3.23 -5.58
CA VAL A 76 -3.98 -3.55 -5.33
C VAL A 76 -3.89 -4.45 -4.09
N ILE A 77 -3.22 -5.58 -4.23
CA ILE A 77 -3.01 -6.55 -3.14
C ILE A 77 -1.57 -6.57 -2.66
N ASN A 78 -0.63 -6.17 -3.51
CA ASN A 78 0.79 -6.21 -3.18
C ASN A 78 1.55 -5.13 -3.95
N LEU A 79 2.62 -4.62 -3.33
CA LEU A 79 3.59 -3.72 -3.95
C LEU A 79 4.94 -4.43 -4.00
N GLN A 80 5.45 -4.63 -5.21
CA GLN A 80 6.71 -5.30 -5.46
C GLN A 80 7.81 -4.29 -5.77
N PRO A 81 8.93 -4.25 -5.04
CA PRO A 81 10.04 -3.42 -5.39
C PRO A 81 10.82 -4.02 -6.56
N VAL A 82 11.22 -3.15 -7.48
CA VAL A 82 11.98 -3.50 -8.68
C VAL A 82 13.18 -2.57 -8.83
N VAL A 83 14.22 -3.03 -9.51
CA VAL A 83 15.40 -2.23 -9.86
C VAL A 83 15.60 -2.23 -11.37
N TYR A 84 15.99 -1.09 -11.91
CA TYR A 84 16.37 -0.98 -13.32
C TYR A 84 17.80 -1.42 -13.53
N TYR A 85 17.97 -2.53 -14.23
CA TYR A 85 19.27 -3.10 -14.52
C TYR A 85 19.34 -3.66 -15.93
N ARG A 86 20.37 -3.30 -16.69
CA ARG A 86 20.57 -3.75 -18.08
C ARG A 86 19.36 -3.54 -18.98
N ASN A 87 18.79 -2.33 -18.93
CA ASN A 87 17.63 -1.90 -19.73
C ASN A 87 16.32 -2.66 -19.46
N ARG A 88 16.16 -3.23 -18.27
CA ARG A 88 14.92 -3.86 -17.82
C ARG A 88 14.71 -3.69 -16.33
N TRP A 89 13.46 -3.73 -15.94
CA TRP A 89 13.07 -3.78 -14.53
C TRP A 89 13.13 -5.21 -14.02
N ILE A 90 13.72 -5.43 -12.87
CA ILE A 90 13.92 -6.74 -12.26
C ILE A 90 13.40 -6.67 -10.83
N ALA A 91 12.59 -7.65 -10.44
CA ALA A 91 12.11 -7.77 -9.07
C ALA A 91 13.28 -7.95 -8.10
N VAL A 92 13.23 -7.27 -6.97
CA VAL A 92 14.22 -7.40 -5.91
C VAL A 92 13.62 -8.07 -4.68
N VAL A 93 14.45 -8.79 -3.94
CA VAL A 93 14.02 -9.51 -2.73
C VAL A 93 14.07 -8.61 -1.50
N SER A 94 14.88 -7.58 -1.53
CA SER A 94 15.00 -6.65 -0.41
C SER A 94 14.92 -5.20 -0.91
N PRO A 95 14.03 -4.36 -0.32
CA PRO A 95 13.07 -4.74 0.71
C PRO A 95 12.08 -5.79 0.21
N GLU A 96 11.49 -6.54 1.14
CA GLU A 96 10.42 -7.47 0.81
C GLU A 96 9.22 -6.74 0.22
N SER A 97 8.43 -7.45 -0.58
CA SER A 97 7.17 -6.91 -1.11
C SER A 97 6.23 -6.51 0.03
N TYR A 98 5.48 -5.44 -0.18
CA TYR A 98 4.55 -4.91 0.80
C TYR A 98 3.13 -5.41 0.49
N ALA A 99 2.61 -6.30 1.33
CA ALA A 99 1.24 -6.77 1.21
C ALA A 99 0.25 -5.69 1.70
N ILE A 100 -0.72 -5.37 0.87
CA ILE A 100 -1.77 -4.41 1.18
C ILE A 100 -2.87 -5.10 2.01
N HIS A 101 -3.24 -4.48 3.11
CA HIS A 101 -4.29 -5.00 3.99
C HIS A 101 -5.65 -5.08 3.27
N ASP A 102 -6.48 -6.08 3.60
CA ASP A 102 -7.76 -6.33 2.92
C ASP A 102 -8.76 -5.17 2.97
N GLU A 103 -8.71 -4.35 3.99
CA GLU A 103 -9.55 -3.16 4.12
C GLU A 103 -8.94 -1.92 3.48
N ALA A 104 -7.67 -1.98 3.07
CA ALA A 104 -6.95 -0.88 2.47
C ALA A 104 -7.19 -0.81 0.96
N GLN A 105 -7.22 0.40 0.45
CA GLN A 105 -7.29 0.72 -0.96
C GLN A 105 -6.22 1.74 -1.28
N ILE A 106 -5.37 1.42 -2.24
CA ILE A 106 -4.35 2.32 -2.79
C ILE A 106 -4.82 2.81 -4.15
N SER A 107 -4.63 4.10 -4.37
CA SER A 107 -4.80 4.74 -5.68
C SER A 107 -3.65 5.70 -5.96
N TRP A 108 -3.35 5.87 -7.23
CA TRP A 108 -2.26 6.70 -7.73
C TRP A 108 -2.87 7.87 -8.48
N SER A 109 -2.54 9.10 -8.07
CA SER A 109 -2.86 10.31 -8.80
C SER A 109 -1.56 10.89 -9.33
N MET A 110 -1.14 10.43 -10.51
CA MET A 110 0.11 10.83 -11.11
C MET A 110 -0.11 11.92 -12.13
N GLU A 111 0.76 12.92 -12.13
CA GLU A 111 0.80 13.93 -13.18
C GLU A 111 1.37 13.30 -14.44
N ILE A 112 0.53 13.12 -15.45
CA ILE A 112 0.95 12.72 -16.78
C ILE A 112 1.55 13.95 -17.45
N ASN A 113 2.78 14.28 -17.09
CA ASN A 113 3.54 15.26 -17.86
C ASN A 113 4.08 14.56 -19.11
N GLU A 114 4.11 15.30 -20.24
CA GLU A 114 4.78 14.87 -21.47
C GLU A 114 6.28 14.56 -21.25
N ALA A 115 6.80 14.89 -20.07
CA ALA A 115 8.13 14.58 -19.57
C ALA A 115 8.30 13.15 -19.06
N GLY A 116 7.35 12.25 -19.19
CA GLY A 116 7.53 10.80 -18.92
C GLY A 116 8.63 10.14 -19.75
N GLN A 117 9.59 10.93 -20.21
CA GLN A 117 10.78 10.52 -20.96
C GLN A 117 11.96 10.13 -20.06
N PHE A 118 11.88 10.40 -18.76
CA PHE A 118 13.03 10.14 -17.85
C PHE A 118 12.95 8.82 -17.14
N MET A 119 11.74 8.24 -16.99
CA MET A 119 11.66 6.89 -16.46
C MET A 119 12.37 5.94 -17.44
N PRO A 120 13.34 5.14 -16.97
CA PRO A 120 14.01 4.17 -17.82
C PRO A 120 12.95 3.27 -18.46
N GLN A 121 12.65 3.53 -19.72
CA GLN A 121 11.68 2.72 -20.44
C GLN A 121 12.29 1.33 -20.61
N SER A 122 11.57 0.32 -20.17
CA SER A 122 11.84 -1.03 -20.65
C SER A 122 11.80 -0.96 -22.16
N GLN A 123 12.91 -1.25 -22.83
CA GLN A 123 12.90 -1.26 -24.29
C GLN A 123 11.77 -2.20 -24.70
N SER A 124 10.72 -1.60 -25.24
CA SER A 124 9.71 -2.36 -25.95
C SER A 124 10.46 -3.29 -26.89
N ARG A 125 10.16 -4.58 -26.79
CA ARG A 125 10.62 -5.63 -27.68
C ARG A 125 11.01 -5.04 -29.03
N ARG A 126 12.32 -4.87 -29.30
CA ARG A 126 12.78 -4.84 -30.67
C ARG A 126 12.33 -6.16 -31.23
N ALA A 127 11.27 -6.12 -31.98
CA ALA A 127 10.90 -7.20 -32.86
C ALA A 127 12.08 -7.37 -33.81
N ASP A 128 13.03 -8.22 -33.47
CA ASP A 128 13.91 -8.85 -34.43
C ASP A 128 13.03 -9.77 -35.27
N PHE A 129 12.35 -9.14 -36.19
CA PHE A 129 11.73 -9.79 -37.33
C PHE A 129 12.86 -10.25 -38.23
N ASP A 130 13.55 -11.30 -37.91
CA ASP A 130 14.32 -12.08 -38.87
C ASP A 130 15.07 -13.19 -38.13
N LYS A 131 14.34 -14.21 -37.72
CA LYS A 131 14.86 -15.59 -37.74
C LYS A 131 13.71 -16.55 -37.37
N GLU A 132 13.34 -17.37 -38.34
CA GLU A 132 12.61 -18.61 -38.14
C GLU A 132 13.31 -19.47 -37.10
N GLY A 133 12.75 -19.55 -35.92
CA GLY A 133 13.17 -20.39 -34.81
C GLY A 133 12.09 -20.33 -33.75
N GLU A 134 11.51 -21.46 -33.43
CA GLU A 134 10.55 -21.66 -32.36
C GLU A 134 11.11 -21.04 -31.06
N LEU A 135 10.63 -19.82 -30.77
CA LEU A 135 10.91 -19.20 -29.50
C LEU A 135 9.86 -19.74 -28.52
N GLU A 136 10.29 -20.56 -27.57
CA GLU A 136 9.55 -20.78 -26.34
C GLU A 136 9.16 -19.40 -25.81
N GLU A 137 7.86 -19.13 -25.79
CA GLU A 137 7.26 -17.98 -25.12
C GLU A 137 7.58 -18.12 -23.62
N GLN A 138 8.78 -17.67 -23.22
CA GLN A 138 8.97 -17.25 -21.85
C GLN A 138 8.16 -15.95 -21.74
N ASP A 139 7.04 -16.04 -21.07
CA ASP A 139 6.29 -14.89 -20.54
C ASP A 139 7.20 -14.12 -19.57
N ASP A 140 8.16 -13.38 -20.12
CA ASP A 140 8.86 -12.34 -19.37
C ASP A 140 7.81 -11.25 -19.08
N GLU A 141 7.13 -11.39 -17.95
CA GLU A 141 6.19 -10.42 -17.44
C GLU A 141 6.92 -9.08 -17.34
N PHE A 142 6.57 -8.15 -18.24
CA PHE A 142 7.19 -6.83 -18.28
C PHE A 142 6.80 -6.07 -17.03
N LEU A 143 7.70 -6.03 -16.06
CA LEU A 143 7.53 -5.25 -14.84
C LEU A 143 7.69 -3.76 -15.19
N LEU A 144 6.59 -3.04 -15.29
CA LEU A 144 6.61 -1.60 -15.42
C LEU A 144 6.18 -0.98 -14.09
N PRO A 145 7.04 -0.22 -13.41
CA PRO A 145 6.68 0.36 -12.12
C PRO A 145 5.67 1.51 -12.27
N GLU A 146 4.77 1.62 -11.30
CA GLU A 146 3.84 2.74 -11.16
C GLU A 146 4.59 4.03 -10.78
N ILE A 147 5.68 3.87 -10.05
CA ILE A 147 6.52 4.94 -9.56
C ILE A 147 7.98 4.48 -9.51
N ALA A 148 8.89 5.36 -9.89
CA ALA A 148 10.33 5.12 -9.82
C ALA A 148 11.04 6.21 -9.01
N PHE A 149 11.96 5.79 -8.17
CA PHE A 149 12.88 6.63 -7.42
C PHE A 149 14.21 6.64 -8.16
N LEU A 150 14.68 7.81 -8.54
CA LEU A 150 15.91 7.99 -9.29
C LEU A 150 17.10 8.26 -8.36
N PRO A 151 18.32 7.88 -8.74
CA PRO A 151 19.51 8.03 -7.91
C PRO A 151 19.86 9.49 -7.56
N ASP A 152 19.42 10.42 -8.38
CA ASP A 152 19.60 11.87 -8.21
C ASP A 152 18.63 12.50 -7.22
N GLY A 153 17.75 11.70 -6.63
CA GLY A 153 16.78 12.13 -5.64
C GLY A 153 15.47 12.62 -6.23
N TYR A 154 15.20 12.33 -7.49
CA TYR A 154 13.90 12.61 -8.11
C TYR A 154 13.01 11.39 -8.12
N ILE A 155 11.72 11.62 -8.33
CA ILE A 155 10.68 10.59 -8.46
C ILE A 155 9.95 10.76 -9.78
N GLU A 156 9.62 9.66 -10.43
CA GLU A 156 8.83 9.64 -11.66
C GLU A 156 7.79 8.52 -11.68
N PRO A 157 6.57 8.80 -12.15
CA PRO A 157 6.04 10.15 -12.37
C PRO A 157 5.84 10.91 -11.06
N GLN A 158 5.83 12.23 -11.10
CA GLN A 158 5.43 13.04 -9.94
C GLN A 158 3.94 12.86 -9.69
N GLY A 159 3.55 12.90 -8.43
CA GLY A 159 2.16 12.75 -8.06
C GLY A 159 1.95 12.36 -6.61
N GLU A 160 0.76 11.89 -6.34
CA GLU A 160 0.31 11.52 -5.01
C GLU A 160 -0.13 10.06 -4.98
N ILE A 161 0.30 9.34 -3.95
CA ILE A 161 -0.22 8.02 -3.61
C ILE A 161 -1.25 8.20 -2.50
N LEU A 162 -2.46 7.73 -2.69
CA LEU A 162 -3.52 7.80 -1.69
C LEU A 162 -3.80 6.43 -1.11
N LEU A 163 -3.68 6.31 0.21
CA LEU A 163 -4.08 5.14 0.98
C LEU A 163 -5.34 5.47 1.78
N SER A 164 -6.38 4.69 1.59
CA SER A 164 -7.62 4.79 2.34
C SER A 164 -8.04 3.42 2.88
N PHE A 165 -8.83 3.42 3.96
CA PHE A 165 -9.36 2.20 4.55
C PHE A 165 -10.89 2.27 4.55
N ARG A 166 -11.52 1.14 4.25
CA ARG A 166 -12.99 1.07 4.10
C ARG A 166 -13.72 1.48 5.37
N SER A 167 -13.18 1.12 6.53
CA SER A 167 -13.79 1.35 7.84
C SER A 167 -13.22 2.57 8.59
N TYR A 168 -12.41 3.41 7.92
CA TYR A 168 -11.75 4.56 8.55
C TYR A 168 -12.09 5.87 7.82
N GLY A 169 -12.47 6.89 8.60
CA GLY A 169 -12.93 8.16 8.06
C GLY A 169 -11.85 9.12 7.56
N ARG A 170 -10.58 8.70 7.56
CA ARG A 170 -9.44 9.49 7.09
C ARG A 170 -8.72 8.73 5.99
N SER A 171 -7.98 9.47 5.16
CA SER A 171 -7.06 8.91 4.17
C SER A 171 -5.66 9.47 4.39
N PHE A 172 -4.68 8.78 3.85
CA PHE A 172 -3.27 9.14 3.95
C PHE A 172 -2.75 9.37 2.55
N SER A 173 -2.17 10.54 2.31
CA SER A 173 -1.52 10.86 1.04
C SER A 173 -0.01 10.89 1.21
N TYR A 174 0.68 10.32 0.24
CA TYR A 174 2.14 10.29 0.19
C TYR A 174 2.58 11.10 -1.00
N GLN A 175 3.42 12.08 -0.75
CA GLN A 175 3.97 12.98 -1.75
C GLN A 175 5.48 13.05 -1.60
N TRP A 176 6.15 13.28 -2.72
CA TRP A 176 7.58 13.52 -2.71
C TRP A 176 7.87 14.98 -2.36
N ASP A 177 8.76 15.19 -1.40
CA ASP A 177 9.29 16.52 -1.08
C ASP A 177 10.66 16.69 -1.73
N ASP A 178 10.72 17.48 -2.80
CA ASP A 178 11.95 17.74 -3.54
C ASP A 178 13.02 18.46 -2.70
N THR A 179 12.60 19.17 -1.64
CA THR A 179 13.53 19.90 -0.76
C THR A 179 14.34 18.95 0.11
N THR A 180 13.70 17.91 0.62
CA THR A 180 14.32 16.91 1.50
C THR A 180 14.71 15.64 0.78
N SER A 181 14.26 15.46 -0.47
CA SER A 181 14.35 14.21 -1.24
C SER A 181 13.81 13.01 -0.46
N MET A 182 12.67 13.22 0.15
CA MET A 182 12.00 12.19 0.96
C MET A 182 10.50 12.12 0.65
N MET A 183 9.94 10.92 0.80
CA MET A 183 8.50 10.73 0.80
C MET A 183 7.92 11.26 2.12
N ILE A 184 6.93 12.13 2.06
CA ILE A 184 6.20 12.64 3.21
C ILE A 184 4.76 12.13 3.19
N MET A 185 4.17 11.98 4.36
CA MET A 185 2.78 11.54 4.52
C MET A 185 1.94 12.65 5.14
N GLN A 186 0.78 12.89 4.59
CA GLN A 186 -0.23 13.79 5.12
C GLN A 186 -1.51 13.01 5.44
N VAL A 187 -2.22 13.45 6.48
CA VAL A 187 -3.48 12.86 6.90
C VAL A 187 -4.63 13.75 6.45
N ASN A 188 -5.48 13.24 5.58
CA ASN A 188 -6.63 13.95 5.04
C ASN A 188 -7.91 13.47 5.69
N SER A 189 -8.77 14.40 6.13
CA SER A 189 -10.13 14.06 6.55
C SER A 189 -10.99 13.79 5.32
N ARG A 190 -11.69 12.68 5.29
CA ARG A 190 -12.64 12.40 4.22
C ARG A 190 -13.80 13.38 4.37
N GLU A 191 -13.90 14.37 3.48
CA GLU A 191 -15.13 15.17 3.39
C GLU A 191 -16.28 14.24 3.03
N LYS A 192 -17.38 14.38 3.79
CA LYS A 192 -18.62 13.60 3.60
C LYS A 192 -19.40 14.11 2.42
#